data_67524c2a84758814590657681541d481
#
_entry.id   67524c2a84758814590657681541d481
#
_cell.length_a   1.000
_cell.length_b   1.000
_cell.length_c   1.000
_cell.angle_alpha   90.00
_cell.angle_beta   90.00
_cell.angle_gamma   90.00
#
_symmetry.space_group_name_H-M   'P 1'
#
loop_
_entity.id
_entity.type
_entity.pdbx_description
1 polymer ?
#
loop_
_entity_poly.entity_id
_entity_poly.type
_entity_poly.pdbx_seq_one_letter_code
_entity_poly.pdbx_strand_id
1 'polypeptide(L)'
;MRLTPFIMLSATGFFAIFSSTASKSPVLPLYAVHLGASPMEVGIVAAVSTLAGILFSIPAGVFSDRWGRRTMLLVSGLIFASAPFLYLVVANIFQLGLVRFYHGLATAIFVPVAMAYVSELHETAKGEKLGWFSSATLCGRFLAPVAGGGVMALAAASTFLAFGGVYLLCAMAGLMALFGVLKLPSRKISHDGKPKAQELLASLRLMVGNPGIMLTACVEAAILFAYGTMEVFLPLYAKAMGLGLLEIGVILSVQVITLAVTKPVMGRFSDRHGRAPQIIWGALAGSLCLVGVTFCIGFVSLMAASLLFGLTLSVVTSATSAAIADLSECETRGSAMGIFGTVMDIGHSSGPILCGMIAGYFGYRLAFLGAAFMLAMATVFLGIFIAYRRNLLSCPAA
;
A
#
# COMPACT_ATOMS: atom_id res chain seq x y z
N MET A 1 -30.93 6.22 -15.93
CA MET A 1 -29.94 7.21 -15.50
C MET A 1 -28.56 6.81 -16.07
N ARG A 2 -27.96 7.58 -16.99
CA ARG A 2 -26.61 7.28 -17.50
C ARG A 2 -25.61 7.70 -16.44
N LEU A 3 -24.86 6.75 -15.88
CA LEU A 3 -23.79 7.03 -14.94
C LEU A 3 -22.73 7.90 -15.62
N THR A 4 -22.26 8.94 -14.94
CA THR A 4 -21.18 9.78 -15.46
C THR A 4 -19.87 8.97 -15.57
N PRO A 5 -18.99 9.26 -16.54
CA PRO A 5 -17.69 8.56 -16.66
C PRO A 5 -16.89 8.55 -15.37
N PHE A 6 -16.99 9.60 -14.55
CA PHE A 6 -16.35 9.70 -13.24
C PHE A 6 -16.90 8.68 -12.24
N ILE A 7 -18.23 8.55 -12.11
CA ILE A 7 -18.86 7.57 -11.20
C ILE A 7 -18.49 6.15 -11.63
N MET A 8 -18.52 5.89 -12.95
CA MET A 8 -18.12 4.59 -13.51
C MET A 8 -16.67 4.25 -13.18
N LEU A 9 -15.73 5.20 -13.35
CA LEU A 9 -14.33 4.98 -13.04
C LEU A 9 -14.11 4.81 -11.54
N SER A 10 -14.83 5.55 -10.69
CA SER A 10 -14.75 5.41 -9.22
C SER A 10 -15.28 4.03 -8.77
N ALA A 11 -16.39 3.55 -9.34
CA ALA A 11 -16.88 2.20 -9.08
C ALA A 11 -15.90 1.13 -9.59
N THR A 12 -15.31 1.32 -10.76
CA THR A 12 -14.24 0.46 -11.29
C THR A 12 -13.06 0.42 -10.35
N GLY A 13 -12.63 1.57 -9.83
CA GLY A 13 -11.54 1.68 -8.85
C GLY A 13 -11.83 0.94 -7.55
N PHE A 14 -13.06 1.06 -7.04
CA PHE A 14 -13.51 0.28 -5.88
C PHE A 14 -13.35 -1.23 -6.13
N PHE A 15 -13.90 -1.76 -7.21
CA PHE A 15 -13.86 -3.20 -7.50
C PHE A 15 -12.45 -3.70 -7.82
N ALA A 16 -11.64 -2.93 -8.57
CA ALA A 16 -10.26 -3.26 -8.88
C ALA A 16 -9.41 -3.39 -7.62
N ILE A 17 -9.47 -2.39 -6.72
CA ILE A 17 -8.69 -2.38 -5.47
C ILE A 17 -9.25 -3.38 -4.47
N PHE A 18 -10.56 -3.59 -4.42
CA PHE A 18 -11.17 -4.67 -3.64
C PHE A 18 -10.64 -6.03 -4.07
N SER A 19 -10.66 -6.37 -5.37
CA SER A 19 -10.13 -7.63 -5.90
C SER A 19 -8.65 -7.82 -5.55
N SER A 20 -7.83 -6.79 -5.79
CA SER A 20 -6.40 -6.82 -5.46
C SER A 20 -6.13 -7.03 -3.98
N THR A 21 -6.87 -6.34 -3.11
CA THR A 21 -6.66 -6.43 -1.66
C THR A 21 -7.21 -7.74 -1.08
N ALA A 22 -8.40 -8.18 -1.50
CA ALA A 22 -8.99 -9.43 -1.02
C ALA A 22 -8.14 -10.65 -1.43
N SER A 23 -7.50 -10.62 -2.61
CA SER A 23 -6.57 -11.67 -3.03
C SER A 23 -5.25 -11.69 -2.25
N LYS A 24 -4.96 -10.64 -1.48
CA LYS A 24 -3.73 -10.46 -0.71
C LYS A 24 -3.96 -10.70 0.79
N SER A 25 -4.90 -10.00 1.38
CA SER A 25 -5.05 -9.93 2.83
C SER A 25 -6.49 -10.31 3.25
N PRO A 26 -6.66 -11.29 4.16
CA PRO A 26 -5.68 -12.13 4.83
C PRO A 26 -5.34 -13.44 4.07
N VAL A 27 -5.93 -13.69 2.90
CA VAL A 27 -5.94 -14.99 2.21
C VAL A 27 -4.55 -15.46 1.80
N LEU A 28 -3.72 -14.58 1.22
CA LEU A 28 -2.44 -14.97 0.62
C LEU A 28 -1.46 -15.62 1.60
N PRO A 29 -1.14 -15.02 2.78
CA PRO A 29 -0.21 -15.67 3.70
C PRO A 29 -0.73 -17.00 4.22
N LEU A 30 -2.04 -17.11 4.48
CA LEU A 30 -2.66 -18.36 4.93
C LEU A 30 -2.64 -19.42 3.81
N TYR A 31 -2.89 -19.05 2.58
CA TYR A 31 -2.84 -19.95 1.43
C TYR A 31 -1.40 -20.40 1.11
N ALA A 32 -0.42 -19.49 1.20
CA ALA A 32 0.98 -19.83 1.01
C ALA A 32 1.45 -20.87 2.05
N VAL A 33 1.09 -20.70 3.33
CA VAL A 33 1.38 -21.69 4.39
C VAL A 33 0.67 -23.01 4.11
N HIS A 34 -0.58 -22.98 3.61
CA HIS A 34 -1.29 -24.22 3.21
C HIS A 34 -0.57 -24.98 2.08
N LEU A 35 0.09 -24.28 1.17
CA LEU A 35 0.94 -24.85 0.12
C LEU A 35 2.33 -25.28 0.61
N GLY A 36 2.59 -25.21 1.92
CA GLY A 36 3.85 -25.62 2.54
C GLY A 36 4.93 -24.55 2.56
N ALA A 37 4.60 -23.28 2.32
CA ALA A 37 5.57 -22.19 2.33
C ALA A 37 6.17 -21.96 3.71
N SER A 38 7.48 -21.79 3.75
CA SER A 38 8.19 -21.20 4.88
C SER A 38 7.83 -19.72 5.06
N PRO A 39 8.00 -19.12 6.25
CA PRO A 39 7.73 -17.69 6.46
C PRO A 39 8.51 -16.77 5.52
N MET A 40 9.72 -17.14 5.12
CA MET A 40 10.52 -16.43 4.13
C MET A 40 9.85 -16.44 2.74
N GLU A 41 9.39 -17.59 2.28
CA GLU A 41 8.69 -17.73 1.00
C GLU A 41 7.36 -16.96 1.00
N VAL A 42 6.61 -16.97 2.11
CA VAL A 42 5.41 -16.14 2.29
C VAL A 42 5.75 -14.67 2.09
N GLY A 43 6.84 -14.19 2.71
CA GLY A 43 7.31 -12.82 2.58
C GLY A 43 7.68 -12.45 1.14
N ILE A 44 8.41 -13.33 0.45
CA ILE A 44 8.80 -13.15 -0.96
C ILE A 44 7.54 -13.06 -1.86
N VAL A 45 6.63 -14.03 -1.75
CA VAL A 45 5.41 -14.07 -2.57
C VAL A 45 4.53 -12.83 -2.32
N ALA A 46 4.46 -12.36 -1.09
CA ALA A 46 3.71 -11.13 -0.77
C ALA A 46 4.35 -9.89 -1.42
N ALA A 47 5.67 -9.81 -1.45
CA ALA A 47 6.41 -8.69 -2.03
C ALA A 47 6.37 -8.63 -3.57
N VAL A 48 6.23 -9.78 -4.25
CA VAL A 48 6.29 -9.88 -5.71
C VAL A 48 5.33 -8.93 -6.43
N SER A 49 4.12 -8.75 -5.91
CA SER A 49 3.14 -7.83 -6.53
C SER A 49 3.53 -6.35 -6.38
N THR A 50 4.20 -5.99 -5.30
CA THR A 50 4.71 -4.61 -5.09
C THR A 50 5.93 -4.37 -5.98
N LEU A 51 6.79 -5.38 -6.16
CA LEU A 51 7.91 -5.32 -7.12
C LEU A 51 7.39 -5.11 -8.55
N ALA A 52 6.30 -5.78 -8.95
CA ALA A 52 5.64 -5.49 -10.23
C ALA A 52 5.19 -4.02 -10.31
N GLY A 53 4.68 -3.44 -9.21
CA GLY A 53 4.34 -2.01 -9.09
C GLY A 53 5.54 -1.11 -9.36
N ILE A 54 6.64 -1.34 -8.67
CA ILE A 54 7.89 -0.56 -8.82
C ILE A 54 8.39 -0.58 -10.27
N LEU A 55 8.38 -1.75 -10.91
CA LEU A 55 8.92 -1.93 -12.26
C LEU A 55 8.01 -1.37 -13.36
N PHE A 56 6.70 -1.49 -13.21
CA PHE A 56 5.75 -1.27 -14.32
C PHE A 56 4.87 -0.03 -14.17
N SER A 57 4.79 0.64 -13.02
CA SER A 57 3.92 1.82 -12.86
C SER A 57 4.34 2.99 -13.77
N ILE A 58 5.64 3.28 -13.87
CA ILE A 58 6.16 4.34 -14.75
C ILE A 58 5.98 3.96 -16.23
N PRO A 59 6.41 2.78 -16.70
CA PRO A 59 6.12 2.33 -18.07
C PRO A 59 4.64 2.36 -18.43
N ALA A 60 3.76 1.94 -17.52
CA ALA A 60 2.31 1.95 -17.73
C ALA A 60 1.76 3.38 -17.96
N GLY A 61 2.26 4.36 -17.22
CA GLY A 61 1.97 5.77 -17.44
C GLY A 61 2.36 6.21 -18.86
N VAL A 62 3.59 5.94 -19.27
CA VAL A 62 4.11 6.29 -20.61
C VAL A 62 3.33 5.58 -21.73
N PHE A 63 3.05 4.29 -21.58
CA PHE A 63 2.27 3.55 -22.57
C PHE A 63 0.83 4.05 -22.65
N SER A 64 0.25 4.49 -21.52
CA SER A 64 -1.09 5.04 -21.51
C SER A 64 -1.20 6.39 -22.25
N ASP A 65 -0.12 7.17 -22.31
CA ASP A 65 -0.04 8.38 -23.12
C ASP A 65 -0.03 8.08 -24.63
N ARG A 66 0.61 6.95 -25.02
CA ARG A 66 0.73 6.54 -26.43
C ARG A 66 -0.48 5.77 -26.94
N TRP A 67 -0.94 4.78 -26.16
CA TRP A 67 -2.01 3.85 -26.59
C TRP A 67 -3.40 4.29 -26.09
N GLY A 68 -3.46 5.33 -25.28
CA GLY A 68 -4.67 5.89 -24.71
C GLY A 68 -5.03 5.28 -23.35
N ARG A 69 -5.56 6.11 -22.46
CA ARG A 69 -5.92 5.74 -21.08
C ARG A 69 -6.86 4.53 -21.02
N ARG A 70 -7.93 4.55 -21.86
CA ARG A 70 -8.91 3.46 -21.89
C ARG A 70 -8.29 2.12 -22.28
N THR A 71 -7.39 2.09 -23.25
CA THR A 71 -6.70 0.85 -23.69
C THR A 71 -5.90 0.24 -22.54
N MET A 72 -5.13 1.05 -21.83
CA MET A 72 -4.35 0.57 -20.69
C MET A 72 -5.22 0.13 -19.51
N LEU A 73 -6.34 0.83 -19.25
CA LEU A 73 -7.34 0.39 -18.27
C LEU A 73 -8.00 -0.92 -18.68
N LEU A 74 -8.23 -1.17 -19.98
CA LEU A 74 -8.74 -2.46 -20.46
C LEU A 74 -7.75 -3.58 -20.22
N VAL A 75 -6.46 -3.37 -20.52
CA VAL A 75 -5.39 -4.35 -20.20
C VAL A 75 -5.39 -4.69 -18.71
N SER A 76 -5.41 -3.67 -17.86
CA SER A 76 -5.50 -3.86 -16.40
C SER A 76 -6.78 -4.61 -16.00
N GLY A 77 -7.93 -4.24 -16.55
CA GLY A 77 -9.22 -4.88 -16.29
C GLY A 77 -9.24 -6.36 -16.68
N LEU A 78 -8.62 -6.72 -17.82
CA LEU A 78 -8.46 -8.12 -18.25
C LEU A 78 -7.60 -8.92 -17.27
N ILE A 79 -6.53 -8.32 -16.76
CA ILE A 79 -5.69 -8.97 -15.75
C ILE A 79 -6.48 -9.14 -14.43
N PHE A 80 -7.21 -8.11 -13.95
CA PHE A 80 -8.06 -8.24 -12.76
C PHE A 80 -9.13 -9.31 -12.92
N ALA A 81 -9.71 -9.46 -14.10
CA ALA A 81 -10.72 -10.47 -14.38
C ALA A 81 -10.15 -11.89 -14.47
N SER A 82 -8.94 -12.07 -15.00
CA SER A 82 -8.33 -13.39 -15.25
C SER A 82 -7.47 -13.91 -14.10
N ALA A 83 -6.70 -13.03 -13.45
CA ALA A 83 -5.76 -13.43 -12.40
C ALA A 83 -6.40 -14.22 -11.24
N PRO A 84 -7.60 -13.87 -10.72
CA PRO A 84 -8.21 -14.63 -9.65
C PRO A 84 -8.52 -16.08 -10.00
N PHE A 85 -8.84 -16.39 -11.25
CA PHE A 85 -9.05 -17.78 -11.69
C PHE A 85 -7.75 -18.59 -11.70
N LEU A 86 -6.61 -17.94 -11.97
CA LEU A 86 -5.32 -18.61 -11.95
C LEU A 86 -4.93 -19.09 -10.54
N TYR A 87 -5.36 -18.39 -9.48
CA TYR A 87 -5.13 -18.85 -8.09
C TYR A 87 -5.83 -20.19 -7.80
N LEU A 88 -6.94 -20.51 -8.48
CA LEU A 88 -7.68 -21.76 -8.27
C LEU A 88 -6.91 -23.02 -8.75
N VAL A 89 -5.95 -22.82 -9.66
CA VAL A 89 -5.14 -23.91 -10.25
C VAL A 89 -3.70 -23.93 -9.74
N VAL A 90 -3.36 -23.06 -8.78
CA VAL A 90 -2.02 -23.03 -8.16
C VAL A 90 -1.81 -24.29 -7.33
N ALA A 91 -0.70 -24.99 -7.57
CA ALA A 91 -0.32 -26.20 -6.86
C ALA A 91 0.97 -26.05 -6.01
N ASN A 92 1.73 -24.97 -6.19
CA ASN A 92 2.98 -24.74 -5.46
C ASN A 92 3.30 -23.25 -5.32
N ILE A 93 4.29 -22.95 -4.47
CA ILE A 93 4.69 -21.57 -4.13
C ILE A 93 5.21 -20.78 -5.32
N PHE A 94 5.95 -21.43 -6.23
CA PHE A 94 6.48 -20.75 -7.41
C PHE A 94 5.34 -20.27 -8.32
N GLN A 95 4.35 -21.12 -8.59
CA GLN A 95 3.15 -20.75 -9.36
C GLN A 95 2.37 -19.62 -8.65
N LEU A 96 2.26 -19.68 -7.30
CA LEU A 96 1.64 -18.61 -6.53
C LEU A 96 2.37 -17.28 -6.75
N GLY A 97 3.70 -17.27 -6.73
CA GLY A 97 4.52 -16.11 -7.02
C GLY A 97 4.28 -15.54 -8.43
N LEU A 98 4.21 -16.41 -9.45
CA LEU A 98 3.92 -16.00 -10.83
C LEU A 98 2.54 -15.36 -10.98
N VAL A 99 1.52 -15.96 -10.37
CA VAL A 99 0.15 -15.41 -10.38
C VAL A 99 0.11 -14.08 -9.61
N ARG A 100 0.85 -13.96 -8.49
CA ARG A 100 1.00 -12.70 -7.75
C ARG A 100 1.66 -11.61 -8.58
N PHE A 101 2.71 -11.93 -9.34
CA PHE A 101 3.34 -11.00 -10.25
C PHE A 101 2.35 -10.53 -11.33
N TYR A 102 1.68 -11.47 -11.99
CA TYR A 102 0.68 -11.17 -13.01
C TYR A 102 -0.45 -10.28 -12.46
N HIS A 103 -1.01 -10.62 -11.30
CA HIS A 103 -2.06 -9.81 -10.65
C HIS A 103 -1.53 -8.43 -10.21
N GLY A 104 -0.27 -8.35 -9.77
CA GLY A 104 0.42 -7.10 -9.43
C GLY A 104 0.50 -6.12 -10.61
N LEU A 105 0.70 -6.61 -11.83
CA LEU A 105 0.68 -5.80 -13.05
C LEU A 105 -0.65 -5.06 -13.22
N ALA A 106 -1.78 -5.68 -12.86
CA ALA A 106 -3.07 -5.02 -12.94
C ALA A 106 -3.11 -3.72 -12.13
N THR A 107 -2.67 -3.77 -10.88
CA THR A 107 -2.65 -2.60 -9.99
C THR A 107 -1.60 -1.58 -10.44
N ALA A 108 -0.42 -2.05 -10.88
CA ALA A 108 0.65 -1.21 -11.41
C ALA A 108 0.22 -0.37 -12.61
N ILE A 109 -0.64 -0.93 -13.47
CA ILE A 109 -1.21 -0.23 -14.63
C ILE A 109 -2.40 0.63 -14.20
N PHE A 110 -3.32 0.07 -13.40
CA PHE A 110 -4.61 0.70 -13.10
C PHE A 110 -4.46 2.03 -12.38
N VAL A 111 -3.69 2.06 -11.29
CA VAL A 111 -3.66 3.22 -10.39
C VAL A 111 -3.18 4.49 -11.08
N PRO A 112 -1.99 4.55 -11.71
CA PRO A 112 -1.51 5.76 -12.35
C PRO A 112 -2.39 6.17 -13.55
N VAL A 113 -2.86 5.21 -14.34
CA VAL A 113 -3.68 5.48 -15.53
C VAL A 113 -5.08 5.99 -15.13
N ALA A 114 -5.70 5.43 -14.09
CA ALA A 114 -7.00 5.89 -13.60
C ALA A 114 -6.92 7.30 -13.00
N MET A 115 -5.87 7.59 -12.22
CA MET A 115 -5.65 8.95 -11.67
C MET A 115 -5.44 9.97 -12.78
N ALA A 116 -4.65 9.63 -13.82
CA ALA A 116 -4.50 10.48 -14.99
C ALA A 116 -5.83 10.70 -15.71
N TYR A 117 -6.63 9.65 -15.93
CA TYR A 117 -7.93 9.74 -16.57
C TYR A 117 -8.90 10.62 -15.76
N VAL A 118 -8.95 10.52 -14.41
CA VAL A 118 -9.75 11.42 -13.55
C VAL A 118 -9.31 12.87 -13.72
N SER A 119 -8.01 13.13 -13.74
CA SER A 119 -7.45 14.49 -13.90
C SER A 119 -7.81 15.11 -15.24
N GLU A 120 -7.91 14.29 -16.28
CA GLU A 120 -8.27 14.71 -17.65
C GLU A 120 -9.79 14.89 -17.86
N LEU A 121 -10.62 14.18 -17.08
CA LEU A 121 -12.08 14.36 -17.11
C LEU A 121 -12.53 15.70 -16.52
N HIS A 122 -11.73 16.27 -15.61
CA HIS A 122 -12.09 17.46 -14.85
C HIS A 122 -10.91 18.45 -14.85
N GLU A 123 -10.98 19.47 -15.72
CA GLU A 123 -9.98 20.53 -15.77
C GLU A 123 -10.06 21.46 -14.54
N THR A 124 -11.26 21.67 -14.05
CA THR A 124 -11.53 22.35 -12.77
C THR A 124 -11.79 21.34 -11.67
N ALA A 125 -11.44 21.65 -10.41
CA ALA A 125 -11.64 20.80 -9.22
C ALA A 125 -10.94 19.42 -9.29
N LYS A 126 -9.76 19.33 -9.96
CA LYS A 126 -8.98 18.07 -10.07
C LYS A 126 -8.72 17.42 -8.71
N GLY A 127 -8.31 18.22 -7.72
CA GLY A 127 -8.02 17.71 -6.37
C GLY A 127 -9.22 17.09 -5.69
N GLU A 128 -10.40 17.72 -5.79
CA GLU A 128 -11.64 17.17 -5.24
C GLU A 128 -12.01 15.83 -5.88
N LYS A 129 -11.94 15.74 -7.21
CA LYS A 129 -12.29 14.52 -7.93
C LYS A 129 -11.29 13.39 -7.68
N LEU A 130 -10.00 13.68 -7.62
CA LEU A 130 -8.99 12.71 -7.20
C LEU A 130 -9.21 12.23 -5.76
N GLY A 131 -9.63 13.14 -4.86
CA GLY A 131 -10.01 12.80 -3.49
C GLY A 131 -11.19 11.82 -3.43
N TRP A 132 -12.28 12.08 -4.17
CA TRP A 132 -13.43 11.19 -4.26
C TRP A 132 -13.07 9.83 -4.88
N PHE A 133 -12.26 9.80 -5.94
CA PHE A 133 -11.75 8.57 -6.53
C PHE A 133 -10.91 7.76 -5.52
N SER A 134 -10.01 8.44 -4.81
CA SER A 134 -9.18 7.81 -3.76
C SER A 134 -10.05 7.26 -2.62
N SER A 135 -11.10 7.96 -2.21
CA SER A 135 -12.06 7.48 -1.21
C SER A 135 -12.79 6.21 -1.68
N ALA A 136 -13.22 6.17 -2.94
CA ALA A 136 -13.86 4.97 -3.50
C ALA A 136 -12.91 3.75 -3.49
N THR A 137 -11.65 3.93 -3.91
CA THR A 137 -10.65 2.86 -3.89
C THR A 137 -10.31 2.41 -2.47
N LEU A 138 -10.28 3.35 -1.53
CA LEU A 138 -10.02 3.09 -0.12
C LEU A 138 -11.16 2.28 0.52
N CYS A 139 -12.43 2.55 0.16
CA CYS A 139 -13.57 1.72 0.56
C CYS A 139 -13.38 0.26 0.11
N GLY A 140 -12.91 0.03 -1.12
CA GLY A 140 -12.55 -1.31 -1.59
C GLY A 140 -11.46 -1.97 -0.74
N ARG A 141 -10.44 -1.20 -0.39
CA ARG A 141 -9.29 -1.69 0.40
C ARG A 141 -9.69 -2.12 1.82
N PHE A 142 -10.53 -1.37 2.53
CA PHE A 142 -10.88 -1.73 3.90
C PHE A 142 -11.95 -2.82 4.00
N LEU A 143 -12.87 -2.91 3.01
CA LEU A 143 -13.88 -3.96 2.99
C LEU A 143 -13.29 -5.35 2.62
N ALA A 144 -12.23 -5.38 1.84
CA ALA A 144 -11.65 -6.60 1.30
C ALA A 144 -11.20 -7.62 2.39
N PRO A 145 -10.46 -7.24 3.46
CA PRO A 145 -10.04 -8.21 4.46
C PRO A 145 -11.21 -8.81 5.26
N VAL A 146 -12.23 -8.01 5.62
CA VAL A 146 -13.43 -8.54 6.29
C VAL A 146 -14.20 -9.47 5.38
N ALA A 147 -14.39 -9.10 4.11
CA ALA A 147 -15.10 -9.95 3.15
C ALA A 147 -14.34 -11.26 2.91
N GLY A 148 -13.01 -11.18 2.72
CA GLY A 148 -12.16 -12.36 2.56
C GLY A 148 -12.18 -13.28 3.78
N GLY A 149 -12.01 -12.70 4.98
CA GLY A 149 -12.10 -13.43 6.26
C GLY A 149 -13.46 -14.04 6.47
N GLY A 150 -14.54 -13.33 6.13
CA GLY A 150 -15.92 -13.83 6.23
C GLY A 150 -16.19 -15.01 5.30
N VAL A 151 -15.78 -14.91 4.02
CA VAL A 151 -15.92 -16.04 3.05
C VAL A 151 -15.15 -17.26 3.52
N MET A 152 -13.90 -17.08 3.99
CA MET A 152 -13.12 -18.20 4.53
C MET A 152 -13.76 -18.81 5.78
N ALA A 153 -14.37 -18.01 6.66
CA ALA A 153 -15.03 -18.49 7.86
C ALA A 153 -16.30 -19.29 7.53
N LEU A 154 -17.11 -18.81 6.57
CA LEU A 154 -18.32 -19.51 6.12
C LEU A 154 -18.00 -20.85 5.43
N ALA A 155 -16.88 -20.95 4.74
CA ALA A 155 -16.43 -22.14 4.02
C ALA A 155 -15.39 -22.97 4.81
N ALA A 156 -15.25 -22.76 6.12
CA ALA A 156 -14.21 -23.38 6.95
C ALA A 156 -14.23 -24.92 6.97
N ALA A 157 -15.35 -25.53 6.63
CA ALA A 157 -15.48 -26.99 6.52
C ALA A 157 -14.63 -27.60 5.38
N SER A 158 -14.26 -26.81 4.36
CA SER A 158 -13.43 -27.25 3.24
C SER A 158 -12.38 -26.19 2.92
N THR A 159 -11.12 -26.55 3.06
CA THR A 159 -9.98 -25.67 2.75
C THR A 159 -10.01 -25.18 1.31
N PHE A 160 -10.38 -26.06 0.38
CA PHE A 160 -10.53 -25.70 -1.04
C PHE A 160 -11.62 -24.64 -1.24
N LEU A 161 -12.79 -24.78 -0.59
CA LEU A 161 -13.88 -23.81 -0.67
C LEU A 161 -13.53 -22.50 0.04
N ALA A 162 -12.78 -22.56 1.14
CA ALA A 162 -12.39 -21.37 1.88
C ALA A 162 -11.48 -20.45 1.02
N PHE A 163 -10.42 -20.98 0.46
CA PHE A 163 -9.52 -20.19 -0.40
C PHE A 163 -10.14 -19.92 -1.78
N GLY A 164 -10.72 -20.94 -2.41
CA GLY A 164 -11.39 -20.82 -3.69
C GLY A 164 -12.52 -19.81 -3.68
N GLY A 165 -13.33 -19.76 -2.62
CA GLY A 165 -14.42 -18.81 -2.44
C GLY A 165 -13.92 -17.35 -2.43
N VAL A 166 -12.79 -17.08 -1.76
CA VAL A 166 -12.20 -15.72 -1.79
C VAL A 166 -11.70 -15.37 -3.18
N TYR A 167 -11.02 -16.28 -3.89
CA TYR A 167 -10.56 -15.99 -5.24
C TYR A 167 -11.72 -15.87 -6.25
N LEU A 168 -12.83 -16.58 -6.07
CA LEU A 168 -14.05 -16.35 -6.85
C LEU A 168 -14.69 -15.00 -6.55
N LEU A 169 -14.69 -14.55 -5.29
CA LEU A 169 -15.11 -13.20 -4.92
C LEU A 169 -14.23 -12.14 -5.60
N CYS A 170 -12.90 -12.36 -5.63
CA CYS A 170 -11.96 -11.51 -6.36
C CYS A 170 -12.24 -11.50 -7.86
N ALA A 171 -12.58 -12.66 -8.45
CA ALA A 171 -12.93 -12.79 -9.87
C ALA A 171 -14.18 -12.00 -10.21
N MET A 172 -15.23 -12.09 -9.40
CA MET A 172 -16.44 -11.29 -9.57
C MET A 172 -16.14 -9.79 -9.52
N ALA A 173 -15.34 -9.34 -8.55
CA ALA A 173 -14.94 -7.95 -8.47
C ALA A 173 -14.07 -7.54 -9.68
N GLY A 174 -13.14 -8.38 -10.12
CA GLY A 174 -12.32 -8.15 -11.32
C GLY A 174 -13.15 -8.06 -12.60
N LEU A 175 -14.17 -8.91 -12.76
CA LEU A 175 -15.13 -8.83 -13.87
C LEU A 175 -15.96 -7.55 -13.83
N MET A 176 -16.39 -7.11 -12.64
CA MET A 176 -17.10 -5.84 -12.46
C MET A 176 -16.19 -4.65 -12.81
N ALA A 177 -14.90 -4.70 -12.45
CA ALA A 177 -13.93 -3.70 -12.85
C ALA A 177 -13.76 -3.67 -14.37
N LEU A 178 -13.59 -4.82 -15.03
CA LEU A 178 -13.49 -4.93 -16.48
C LEU A 178 -14.76 -4.37 -17.17
N PHE A 179 -15.94 -4.75 -16.69
CA PHE A 179 -17.20 -4.25 -17.22
C PHE A 179 -17.32 -2.72 -17.11
N GLY A 180 -16.88 -2.14 -15.98
CA GLY A 180 -16.82 -0.70 -15.80
C GLY A 180 -15.91 -0.03 -16.84
N VAL A 181 -14.73 -0.58 -17.06
CA VAL A 181 -13.77 -0.05 -18.07
C VAL A 181 -14.32 -0.15 -19.50
N LEU A 182 -15.01 -1.25 -19.84
CA LEU A 182 -15.59 -1.43 -21.18
C LEU A 182 -16.59 -0.32 -21.53
N LYS A 183 -17.28 0.23 -20.52
CA LYS A 183 -18.27 1.31 -20.68
C LYS A 183 -17.65 2.72 -20.65
N LEU A 184 -16.36 2.86 -20.32
CA LEU A 184 -15.70 4.17 -20.33
C LEU A 184 -15.57 4.69 -21.77
N PRO A 185 -15.78 6.00 -21.99
CA PRO A 185 -15.61 6.60 -23.30
C PRO A 185 -14.12 6.56 -23.72
N SER A 186 -13.88 6.29 -24.99
CA SER A 186 -12.55 6.45 -25.58
C SER A 186 -12.32 7.92 -25.88
N ARG A 187 -11.36 8.54 -25.21
CA ARG A 187 -10.96 9.91 -25.45
C ARG A 187 -9.54 9.90 -26.02
N LYS A 188 -9.36 10.40 -27.24
CA LYS A 188 -8.02 10.69 -27.77
C LYS A 188 -7.57 11.99 -27.10
N ILE A 189 -6.57 11.92 -26.27
CA ILE A 189 -5.93 13.09 -25.67
C ILE A 189 -4.57 13.23 -26.32
N SER A 190 -4.38 14.36 -26.97
CA SER A 190 -3.08 14.78 -27.47
C SER A 190 -2.29 15.28 -26.27
N HIS A 191 -1.31 14.52 -25.80
CA HIS A 191 -0.37 14.97 -24.79
C HIS A 191 0.97 15.22 -25.47
N ASP A 192 1.36 16.50 -25.58
CA ASP A 192 2.71 16.93 -25.97
C ASP A 192 3.73 16.88 -24.81
N GLY A 193 3.34 16.33 -23.66
CA GLY A 193 4.18 16.25 -22.46
C GLY A 193 4.95 14.93 -22.40
N LYS A 194 6.13 14.85 -22.98
CA LYS A 194 7.10 13.77 -22.68
C LYS A 194 7.58 13.97 -21.24
N PRO A 195 7.47 12.97 -20.33
CA PRO A 195 8.25 13.02 -19.10
C PRO A 195 9.72 13.04 -19.51
N LYS A 196 10.36 14.17 -19.30
CA LYS A 196 11.76 14.29 -19.64
C LYS A 196 12.54 13.43 -18.65
N ALA A 197 13.29 12.43 -19.12
CA ALA A 197 14.20 11.66 -18.29
C ALA A 197 15.14 12.57 -17.48
N GLN A 198 15.40 13.77 -17.97
CA GLN A 198 16.13 14.82 -17.27
C GLN A 198 15.43 15.34 -16.01
N GLU A 199 14.10 15.45 -15.98
CA GLU A 199 13.34 15.89 -14.80
C GLU A 199 13.34 14.80 -13.71
N LEU A 200 13.24 13.53 -14.10
CA LEU A 200 13.36 12.41 -13.17
C LEU A 200 14.77 12.36 -12.55
N LEU A 201 15.81 12.55 -13.37
CA LEU A 201 17.20 12.55 -12.89
C LEU A 201 17.50 13.75 -11.98
N ALA A 202 16.96 14.93 -12.30
CA ALA A 202 17.07 16.12 -11.47
C ALA A 202 16.39 15.91 -10.10
N SER A 203 15.19 15.32 -10.08
CA SER A 203 14.47 15.02 -8.85
C SER A 203 15.18 13.94 -8.01
N LEU A 204 15.77 12.93 -8.63
CA LEU A 204 16.62 11.96 -7.94
C LEU A 204 17.84 12.63 -7.30
N ARG A 205 18.53 13.52 -8.03
CA ARG A 205 19.65 14.28 -7.48
C ARG A 205 19.22 15.18 -6.31
N LEU A 206 18.07 15.83 -6.42
CA LEU A 206 17.51 16.65 -5.34
C LEU A 206 17.24 15.82 -4.09
N MET A 207 16.61 14.64 -4.24
CA MET A 207 16.31 13.75 -3.10
C MET A 207 17.58 13.24 -2.43
N VAL A 208 18.55 12.76 -3.21
CA VAL A 208 19.83 12.24 -2.69
C VAL A 208 20.71 13.35 -2.13
N GLY A 209 20.68 14.54 -2.74
CA GLY A 209 21.48 15.69 -2.32
C GLY A 209 20.96 16.43 -1.08
N ASN A 210 19.69 16.22 -0.70
CA ASN A 210 19.09 16.84 0.49
C ASN A 210 18.92 15.82 1.63
N PRO A 211 19.77 15.86 2.67
CA PRO A 211 19.70 14.92 3.78
C PRO A 211 18.35 14.93 4.51
N GLY A 212 17.68 16.08 4.58
CA GLY A 212 16.36 16.19 5.19
C GLY A 212 15.28 15.42 4.41
N ILE A 213 15.31 15.50 3.08
CA ILE A 213 14.41 14.73 2.20
C ILE A 213 14.74 13.24 2.34
N MET A 214 16.01 12.86 2.26
CA MET A 214 16.46 11.48 2.35
C MET A 214 16.04 10.82 3.67
N LEU A 215 16.32 11.46 4.81
CA LEU A 215 15.96 10.92 6.12
C LEU A 215 14.45 10.85 6.34
N THR A 216 13.69 11.84 5.85
CA THR A 216 12.23 11.80 5.89
C THR A 216 11.69 10.62 5.05
N ALA A 217 12.24 10.40 3.87
CA ALA A 217 11.90 9.27 3.01
C ALA A 217 12.31 7.91 3.64
N CYS A 218 13.43 7.86 4.36
CA CYS A 218 13.83 6.65 5.13
C CYS A 218 12.84 6.32 6.25
N VAL A 219 12.32 7.32 6.98
CA VAL A 219 11.28 7.07 8.01
C VAL A 219 9.98 6.58 7.37
N GLU A 220 9.59 7.15 6.22
CA GLU A 220 8.43 6.65 5.47
C GLU A 220 8.64 5.20 5.00
N ALA A 221 9.80 4.88 4.43
CA ALA A 221 10.14 3.51 4.06
C ALA A 221 10.09 2.57 5.27
N ALA A 222 10.58 3.01 6.45
CA ALA A 222 10.59 2.21 7.67
C ALA A 222 9.18 1.96 8.25
N ILE A 223 8.29 2.96 8.22
CA ILE A 223 6.89 2.73 8.67
C ILE A 223 6.14 1.83 7.68
N LEU A 224 6.42 1.93 6.37
CA LEU A 224 5.81 1.03 5.38
C LEU A 224 6.43 -0.37 5.39
N PHE A 225 7.71 -0.50 5.75
CA PHE A 225 8.34 -1.77 6.08
C PHE A 225 7.58 -2.48 7.21
N ALA A 226 7.29 -1.73 8.29
CA ALA A 226 6.52 -2.23 9.42
C ALA A 226 5.07 -2.57 8.99
N TYR A 227 4.44 -1.74 8.16
CA TYR A 227 3.10 -2.00 7.64
C TYR A 227 3.05 -3.28 6.80
N GLY A 228 3.99 -3.46 5.87
CA GLY A 228 4.09 -4.68 5.06
C GLY A 228 4.32 -5.93 5.92
N THR A 229 5.14 -5.83 6.95
CA THR A 229 5.36 -6.90 7.94
C THR A 229 4.06 -7.25 8.67
N MET A 230 3.32 -6.24 9.17
CA MET A 230 2.02 -6.44 9.82
C MET A 230 0.99 -7.06 8.87
N GLU A 231 0.87 -6.55 7.65
CA GLU A 231 -0.10 -7.04 6.67
C GLU A 231 0.08 -8.52 6.35
N VAL A 232 1.33 -9.01 6.32
CA VAL A 232 1.66 -10.40 5.94
C VAL A 232 1.71 -11.33 7.14
N PHE A 233 2.33 -10.93 8.24
CA PHE A 233 2.59 -11.84 9.36
C PHE A 233 1.57 -11.74 10.50
N LEU A 234 0.81 -10.65 10.61
CA LEU A 234 -0.26 -10.55 11.62
C LEU A 234 -1.37 -11.61 11.42
N PRO A 235 -1.83 -11.92 10.19
CA PRO A 235 -2.77 -13.02 9.97
C PRO A 235 -2.25 -14.39 10.46
N LEU A 236 -0.97 -14.68 10.19
CA LEU A 236 -0.34 -15.94 10.61
C LEU A 236 -0.15 -15.99 12.12
N TYR A 237 0.28 -14.90 12.72
CA TYR A 237 0.43 -14.77 14.17
C TYR A 237 -0.90 -14.89 14.91
N ALA A 238 -1.93 -14.22 14.42
CA ALA A 238 -3.30 -14.32 14.97
C ALA A 238 -3.88 -15.73 14.80
N LYS A 239 -3.63 -16.38 13.67
CA LYS A 239 -4.04 -17.78 13.43
C LYS A 239 -3.35 -18.74 14.38
N ALA A 240 -2.05 -18.53 14.64
CA ALA A 240 -1.28 -19.33 15.62
C ALA A 240 -1.80 -19.16 17.06
N MET A 241 -2.45 -18.03 17.37
CA MET A 241 -3.17 -17.81 18.65
C MET A 241 -4.56 -18.45 18.69
N GLY A 242 -5.02 -19.09 17.62
CA GLY A 242 -6.34 -19.71 17.55
C GLY A 242 -7.48 -18.79 17.12
N LEU A 243 -7.20 -17.55 16.65
CA LEU A 243 -8.23 -16.63 16.20
C LEU A 243 -8.94 -17.15 14.94
N GLY A 244 -10.24 -16.84 14.87
CA GLY A 244 -11.08 -17.14 13.70
C GLY A 244 -10.71 -16.29 12.47
N LEU A 245 -11.00 -16.84 11.29
CA LEU A 245 -10.66 -16.17 10.01
C LEU A 245 -11.38 -14.83 9.83
N LEU A 246 -12.63 -14.72 10.30
CA LEU A 246 -13.37 -13.45 10.30
C LEU A 246 -12.72 -12.43 11.25
N GLU A 247 -12.31 -12.85 12.45
CA GLU A 247 -11.65 -11.99 13.43
C GLU A 247 -10.36 -11.40 12.85
N ILE A 248 -9.57 -12.22 12.16
CA ILE A 248 -8.36 -11.80 11.45
C ILE A 248 -8.69 -10.74 10.38
N GLY A 249 -9.73 -10.98 9.59
CA GLY A 249 -10.21 -10.02 8.58
C GLY A 249 -10.64 -8.69 9.19
N VAL A 250 -11.34 -8.70 10.32
CA VAL A 250 -11.76 -7.50 11.07
C VAL A 250 -10.56 -6.73 11.58
N ILE A 251 -9.59 -7.40 12.21
CA ILE A 251 -8.36 -6.78 12.73
C ILE A 251 -7.63 -5.99 11.64
N LEU A 252 -7.46 -6.60 10.46
CA LEU A 252 -6.78 -5.94 9.32
C LEU A 252 -7.60 -4.79 8.73
N SER A 253 -8.93 -4.94 8.68
CA SER A 253 -9.82 -3.87 8.19
C SER A 253 -9.84 -2.67 9.12
N VAL A 254 -9.83 -2.88 10.45
CA VAL A 254 -9.76 -1.80 11.45
C VAL A 254 -8.48 -0.98 11.27
N GLN A 255 -7.35 -1.60 10.98
CA GLN A 255 -6.09 -0.90 10.67
C GLN A 255 -6.24 0.04 9.47
N VAL A 256 -6.82 -0.45 8.37
CA VAL A 256 -6.97 0.31 7.13
C VAL A 256 -8.00 1.44 7.28
N ILE A 257 -9.15 1.17 7.93
CA ILE A 257 -10.16 2.21 8.12
C ILE A 257 -9.68 3.31 9.08
N THR A 258 -8.91 2.95 10.11
CA THR A 258 -8.31 3.93 11.03
C THR A 258 -7.35 4.85 10.26
N LEU A 259 -6.44 4.29 9.46
CA LEU A 259 -5.58 5.06 8.57
C LEU A 259 -6.39 6.02 7.69
N ALA A 260 -7.45 5.51 7.05
CA ALA A 260 -8.26 6.25 6.10
C ALA A 260 -8.96 7.46 6.72
N VAL A 261 -9.63 7.22 7.85
CA VAL A 261 -10.45 8.23 8.52
C VAL A 261 -9.58 9.29 9.22
N THR A 262 -8.45 8.88 9.79
CA THR A 262 -7.60 9.80 10.56
C THR A 262 -6.61 10.58 9.68
N LYS A 263 -6.26 10.10 8.49
CA LYS A 263 -5.24 10.73 7.62
C LYS A 263 -5.52 12.22 7.30
N PRO A 264 -6.75 12.66 6.95
CA PRO A 264 -7.04 14.08 6.72
C PRO A 264 -6.89 14.93 7.98
N VAL A 265 -7.26 14.38 9.15
CA VAL A 265 -7.14 15.06 10.44
C VAL A 265 -5.67 15.22 10.81
N MET A 266 -4.87 14.16 10.66
CA MET A 266 -3.43 14.17 10.94
C MET A 266 -2.66 15.08 9.98
N GLY A 267 -3.10 15.21 8.72
CA GLY A 267 -2.57 16.20 7.80
C GLY A 267 -2.74 17.64 8.31
N ARG A 268 -3.97 18.01 8.73
CA ARG A 268 -4.24 19.33 9.32
C ARG A 268 -3.48 19.57 10.63
N PHE A 269 -3.33 18.53 11.43
CA PHE A 269 -2.57 18.60 12.67
C PHE A 269 -1.09 18.89 12.38
N SER A 270 -0.51 18.22 11.36
CA SER A 270 0.84 18.44 10.89
C SER A 270 1.08 19.86 10.37
N ASP A 271 0.06 20.47 9.70
CA ASP A 271 0.14 21.85 9.22
C ASP A 271 0.25 22.86 10.39
N ARG A 272 -0.40 22.57 11.52
CA ARG A 272 -0.45 23.47 12.67
C ARG A 272 0.71 23.31 13.67
N HIS A 273 1.18 22.08 13.88
CA HIS A 273 2.15 21.74 14.94
C HIS A 273 3.55 21.43 14.37
N GLY A 274 3.71 21.46 13.05
CA GLY A 274 4.96 21.17 12.36
C GLY A 274 5.12 19.70 11.97
N ARG A 275 5.84 19.47 10.85
CA ARG A 275 6.04 18.13 10.25
C ARG A 275 6.92 17.24 11.11
N ALA A 276 8.11 17.74 11.50
CA ALA A 276 9.13 16.95 12.16
C ALA A 276 8.71 16.35 13.51
N PRO A 277 8.10 17.09 14.45
CA PRO A 277 7.62 16.51 15.71
C PRO A 277 6.60 15.39 15.48
N GLN A 278 5.65 15.60 14.54
CA GLN A 278 4.64 14.61 14.22
C GLN A 278 5.24 13.33 13.65
N ILE A 279 6.24 13.43 12.75
CA ILE A 279 6.95 12.28 12.20
C ILE A 279 7.65 11.51 13.32
N ILE A 280 8.42 12.20 14.17
CA ILE A 280 9.21 11.56 15.23
C ILE A 280 8.30 10.87 16.24
N TRP A 281 7.34 11.57 16.82
CA TRP A 281 6.46 10.99 17.83
C TRP A 281 5.55 9.91 17.27
N GLY A 282 5.03 10.09 16.04
CA GLY A 282 4.22 9.09 15.36
C GLY A 282 5.01 7.80 15.07
N ALA A 283 6.24 7.92 14.60
CA ALA A 283 7.08 6.74 14.29
C ALA A 283 7.55 6.02 15.56
N LEU A 284 7.91 6.74 16.63
CA LEU A 284 8.21 6.14 17.93
C LEU A 284 6.99 5.41 18.52
N ALA A 285 5.79 6.03 18.46
CA ALA A 285 4.57 5.37 18.87
C ALA A 285 4.27 4.11 18.05
N GLY A 286 4.54 4.15 16.73
CA GLY A 286 4.44 2.99 15.83
C GLY A 286 5.40 1.87 16.20
N SER A 287 6.65 2.22 16.54
CA SER A 287 7.65 1.25 17.03
C SER A 287 7.20 0.60 18.35
N LEU A 288 6.73 1.40 19.31
CA LEU A 288 6.19 0.89 20.59
C LEU A 288 4.94 0.02 20.37
N CYS A 289 4.08 0.38 19.43
CA CYS A 289 2.91 -0.43 19.07
C CYS A 289 3.33 -1.82 18.54
N LEU A 290 4.35 -1.91 17.67
CA LEU A 290 4.88 -3.18 17.18
C LEU A 290 5.47 -4.04 18.29
N VAL A 291 6.18 -3.43 19.25
CA VAL A 291 6.61 -4.14 20.47
C VAL A 291 5.38 -4.65 21.23
N GLY A 292 4.35 -3.81 21.39
CA GLY A 292 3.09 -4.18 22.05
C GLY A 292 2.39 -5.36 21.40
N VAL A 293 2.40 -5.49 20.06
CA VAL A 293 1.84 -6.64 19.33
C VAL A 293 2.39 -7.97 19.84
N THR A 294 3.67 -8.03 20.23
CA THR A 294 4.31 -9.26 20.73
C THR A 294 3.78 -9.74 22.06
N PHE A 295 3.12 -8.86 22.82
CA PHE A 295 2.48 -9.17 24.12
C PHE A 295 0.97 -9.37 24.02
N CYS A 296 0.38 -9.17 22.83
CA CYS A 296 -1.05 -9.35 22.63
C CYS A 296 -1.45 -10.81 22.84
N ILE A 297 -2.60 -11.02 23.51
CA ILE A 297 -3.21 -12.32 23.79
C ILE A 297 -4.67 -12.26 23.32
N GLY A 298 -4.98 -12.78 22.13
CA GLY A 298 -6.33 -12.87 21.60
C GLY A 298 -6.83 -11.63 20.84
N PHE A 299 -8.12 -11.68 20.45
CA PHE A 299 -8.75 -10.77 19.49
C PHE A 299 -8.71 -9.29 19.92
N VAL A 300 -9.16 -8.99 21.15
CA VAL A 300 -9.34 -7.58 21.59
C VAL A 300 -8.00 -6.84 21.62
N SER A 301 -6.95 -7.48 22.15
CA SER A 301 -5.62 -6.86 22.24
C SER A 301 -4.99 -6.63 20.86
N LEU A 302 -5.13 -7.60 19.92
CA LEU A 302 -4.65 -7.44 18.56
C LEU A 302 -5.46 -6.40 17.78
N MET A 303 -6.77 -6.32 18.01
CA MET A 303 -7.63 -5.28 17.41
C MET A 303 -7.23 -3.90 17.89
N ALA A 304 -6.99 -3.72 19.20
CA ALA A 304 -6.49 -2.46 19.75
C ALA A 304 -5.11 -2.09 19.18
N ALA A 305 -4.19 -3.04 19.09
CA ALA A 305 -2.88 -2.84 18.48
C ALA A 305 -2.99 -2.45 16.99
N SER A 306 -3.88 -3.08 16.22
CA SER A 306 -4.11 -2.75 14.81
C SER A 306 -4.71 -1.35 14.63
N LEU A 307 -5.65 -0.95 15.50
CA LEU A 307 -6.19 0.41 15.53
C LEU A 307 -5.08 1.42 15.81
N LEU A 308 -4.29 1.21 16.86
CA LEU A 308 -3.18 2.09 17.22
C LEU A 308 -2.12 2.17 16.11
N PHE A 309 -1.77 1.04 15.50
CA PHE A 309 -0.82 1.02 14.39
C PHE A 309 -1.37 1.74 13.15
N GLY A 310 -2.67 1.57 12.83
CA GLY A 310 -3.34 2.33 11.76
C GLY A 310 -3.31 3.84 12.00
N LEU A 311 -3.47 4.27 13.26
CA LEU A 311 -3.34 5.67 13.65
C LEU A 311 -1.90 6.18 13.48
N THR A 312 -0.89 5.45 13.96
CA THR A 312 0.51 5.84 13.81
C THR A 312 0.93 5.90 12.35
N LEU A 313 0.49 4.95 11.53
CA LEU A 313 0.68 4.96 10.08
C LEU A 313 0.09 6.23 9.45
N SER A 314 -1.11 6.63 9.85
CA SER A 314 -1.75 7.88 9.42
C SER A 314 -0.95 9.12 9.82
N VAL A 315 -0.51 9.17 11.07
CA VAL A 315 0.30 10.27 11.64
C VAL A 315 1.58 10.46 10.85
N VAL A 316 2.34 9.39 10.62
CA VAL A 316 3.64 9.45 9.92
C VAL A 316 3.44 9.76 8.45
N THR A 317 2.62 8.96 7.73
CA THR A 317 2.50 9.09 6.25
C THR A 317 1.88 10.41 5.81
N SER A 318 1.04 11.05 6.62
CA SER A 318 0.51 12.38 6.30
C SER A 318 1.58 13.46 6.42
N ALA A 319 2.40 13.40 7.48
CA ALA A 319 3.42 14.40 7.77
C ALA A 319 4.65 14.26 6.84
N THR A 320 5.09 13.03 6.55
CA THR A 320 6.21 12.76 5.62
C THR A 320 5.88 13.18 4.20
N SER A 321 4.69 12.83 3.69
CA SER A 321 4.23 13.24 2.35
C SER A 321 4.17 14.77 2.22
N ALA A 322 3.67 15.46 3.27
CA ALA A 322 3.64 16.91 3.28
C ALA A 322 5.06 17.51 3.39
N ALA A 323 5.94 16.95 4.23
CA ALA A 323 7.32 17.41 4.35
C ALA A 323 8.10 17.30 3.03
N ILE A 324 7.95 16.19 2.30
CA ILE A 324 8.57 16.03 0.98
C ILE A 324 8.02 17.05 -0.03
N ALA A 325 6.70 17.30 -0.02
CA ALA A 325 6.09 18.31 -0.88
C ALA A 325 6.57 19.74 -0.56
N ASP A 326 6.76 20.07 0.74
CA ASP A 326 7.24 21.36 1.21
C ASP A 326 8.73 21.58 0.90
N LEU A 327 9.54 20.51 0.92
CA LEU A 327 10.98 20.54 0.63
C LEU A 327 11.29 20.46 -0.88
N SER A 328 10.29 20.22 -1.72
CA SER A 328 10.41 20.10 -3.17
C SER A 328 10.02 21.41 -3.86
N GLU A 329 10.77 21.80 -4.89
CA GLU A 329 10.43 22.95 -5.74
C GLU A 329 9.14 22.70 -6.53
N CYS A 330 8.37 23.77 -6.80
CA CYS A 330 7.08 23.65 -7.49
C CYS A 330 7.18 22.92 -8.84
N GLU A 331 8.27 23.13 -9.59
CA GLU A 331 8.49 22.53 -10.90
C GLU A 331 8.83 21.04 -10.83
N THR A 332 9.54 20.61 -9.79
CA THR A 332 10.01 19.21 -9.62
C THR A 332 9.16 18.40 -8.64
N ARG A 333 8.15 19.02 -7.99
CA ARG A 333 7.32 18.39 -6.95
C ARG A 333 6.64 17.10 -7.42
N GLY A 334 6.13 17.09 -8.66
CA GLY A 334 5.49 15.90 -9.22
C GLY A 334 6.46 14.70 -9.31
N SER A 335 7.66 14.94 -9.83
CA SER A 335 8.71 13.92 -9.95
C SER A 335 9.22 13.47 -8.57
N ALA A 336 9.38 14.42 -7.63
CA ALA A 336 9.79 14.10 -6.25
C ALA A 336 8.76 13.20 -5.54
N MET A 337 7.47 13.49 -5.70
CA MET A 337 6.40 12.63 -5.15
C MET A 337 6.33 11.25 -5.84
N GLY A 338 6.66 11.16 -7.12
CA GLY A 338 6.78 9.90 -7.84
C GLY A 338 7.91 9.02 -7.29
N ILE A 339 9.10 9.60 -7.09
CA ILE A 339 10.25 8.91 -6.49
C ILE A 339 9.94 8.51 -5.04
N PHE A 340 9.32 9.42 -4.29
CA PHE A 340 8.87 9.13 -2.92
C PHE A 340 7.91 7.93 -2.88
N GLY A 341 6.97 7.83 -3.84
CA GLY A 341 6.12 6.64 -4.00
C GLY A 341 6.92 5.36 -4.23
N THR A 342 7.99 5.41 -5.03
CA THR A 342 8.88 4.26 -5.22
C THR A 342 9.60 3.86 -3.91
N VAL A 343 10.05 4.84 -3.12
CA VAL A 343 10.66 4.58 -1.79
C VAL A 343 9.64 3.95 -0.85
N MET A 344 8.39 4.40 -0.89
CA MET A 344 7.27 3.78 -0.17
C MET A 344 7.10 2.30 -0.54
N ASP A 345 7.08 1.98 -1.82
CA ASP A 345 6.91 0.62 -2.32
C ASP A 345 8.11 -0.28 -1.98
N ILE A 346 9.34 0.26 -1.99
CA ILE A 346 10.55 -0.44 -1.52
C ILE A 346 10.42 -0.78 -0.03
N GLY A 347 10.02 0.19 0.80
CA GLY A 347 9.77 -0.05 2.21
C GLY A 347 8.73 -1.16 2.42
N HIS A 348 7.58 -1.03 1.78
CA HIS A 348 6.47 -1.96 1.91
C HIS A 348 6.80 -3.39 1.44
N SER A 349 7.62 -3.54 0.39
CA SER A 349 8.01 -4.87 -0.13
C SER A 349 9.16 -5.50 0.65
N SER A 350 10.13 -4.72 1.13
CA SER A 350 11.28 -5.23 1.88
C SER A 350 10.91 -5.76 3.27
N GLY A 351 9.86 -5.20 3.90
CA GLY A 351 9.35 -5.64 5.20
C GLY A 351 9.02 -7.13 5.24
N PRO A 352 8.10 -7.62 4.43
CA PRO A 352 7.77 -9.04 4.39
C PRO A 352 8.96 -9.95 4.06
N ILE A 353 9.88 -9.52 3.19
CA ILE A 353 11.05 -10.32 2.82
C ILE A 353 11.99 -10.48 4.02
N LEU A 354 12.45 -9.37 4.61
CA LEU A 354 13.43 -9.41 5.70
C LEU A 354 12.81 -9.96 6.99
N CYS A 355 11.61 -9.54 7.35
CA CYS A 355 10.91 -10.07 8.50
C CYS A 355 10.45 -11.52 8.30
N GLY A 356 10.25 -11.97 7.05
CA GLY A 356 10.01 -13.37 6.73
C GLY A 356 11.20 -14.27 7.02
N MET A 357 12.43 -13.79 6.73
CA MET A 357 13.65 -14.49 7.15
C MET A 357 13.73 -14.58 8.68
N ILE A 358 13.54 -13.46 9.38
CA ILE A 358 13.55 -13.43 10.85
C ILE A 358 12.46 -14.37 11.40
N ALA A 359 11.26 -14.34 10.84
CA ALA A 359 10.17 -15.20 11.29
C ALA A 359 10.44 -16.68 11.08
N GLY A 360 11.16 -17.05 10.02
CA GLY A 360 11.54 -18.42 9.71
C GLY A 360 12.52 -19.02 10.72
N TYR A 361 13.47 -18.23 11.22
CA TYR A 361 14.48 -18.70 12.18
C TYR A 361 14.07 -18.46 13.64
N PHE A 362 13.37 -17.36 13.93
CA PHE A 362 13.17 -16.88 15.30
C PHE A 362 11.69 -16.67 15.66
N GLY A 363 10.79 -16.92 14.73
CA GLY A 363 9.34 -16.78 14.94
C GLY A 363 8.80 -15.36 14.73
N TYR A 364 7.47 -15.24 14.66
CA TYR A 364 6.77 -13.99 14.31
C TYR A 364 7.02 -12.84 15.30
N ARG A 365 7.19 -13.13 16.61
CA ARG A 365 7.45 -12.10 17.62
C ARG A 365 8.73 -11.33 17.33
N LEU A 366 9.83 -12.04 16.99
CA LEU A 366 11.11 -11.38 16.65
C LEU A 366 11.04 -10.66 15.31
N ALA A 367 10.20 -11.10 14.37
CA ALA A 367 9.94 -10.36 13.14
C ALA A 367 9.28 -8.98 13.41
N PHE A 368 8.29 -8.91 14.30
CA PHE A 368 7.69 -7.64 14.72
C PHE A 368 8.66 -6.74 15.49
N LEU A 369 9.50 -7.33 16.36
CA LEU A 369 10.56 -6.58 17.05
C LEU A 369 11.63 -6.05 16.08
N GLY A 370 11.99 -6.82 15.05
CA GLY A 370 12.87 -6.37 13.98
C GLY A 370 12.30 -5.17 13.20
N ALA A 371 11.00 -5.21 12.88
CA ALA A 371 10.32 -4.10 12.25
C ALA A 371 10.25 -2.87 13.18
N ALA A 372 9.99 -3.07 14.48
CA ALA A 372 10.02 -2.01 15.49
C ALA A 372 11.40 -1.35 15.59
N PHE A 373 12.46 -2.15 15.61
CA PHE A 373 13.83 -1.68 15.66
C PHE A 373 14.21 -0.84 14.43
N MET A 374 13.88 -1.31 13.23
CA MET A 374 14.11 -0.57 11.98
C MET A 374 13.42 0.79 11.99
N LEU A 375 12.15 0.83 12.42
CA LEU A 375 11.40 2.08 12.51
C LEU A 375 11.98 3.03 13.56
N ALA A 376 12.32 2.53 14.74
CA ALA A 376 12.96 3.31 15.80
C ALA A 376 14.30 3.88 15.34
N MET A 377 15.16 3.07 14.71
CA MET A 377 16.47 3.46 14.22
C MET A 377 16.35 4.60 13.17
N ALA A 378 15.49 4.44 12.16
CA ALA A 378 15.25 5.47 11.15
C ALA A 378 14.78 6.79 11.80
N THR A 379 13.92 6.69 12.81
CA THR A 379 13.38 7.85 13.55
C THR A 379 14.45 8.56 14.37
N VAL A 380 15.29 7.81 15.06
CA VAL A 380 16.41 8.37 15.86
C VAL A 380 17.40 9.10 14.95
N PHE A 381 17.75 8.54 13.79
CA PHE A 381 18.64 9.22 12.84
C PHE A 381 18.04 10.55 12.34
N LEU A 382 16.74 10.58 12.02
CA LEU A 382 16.07 11.83 11.67
C LEU A 382 16.08 12.83 12.82
N GLY A 383 15.81 12.39 14.06
CA GLY A 383 15.83 13.22 15.26
C GLY A 383 17.19 13.84 15.53
N ILE A 384 18.26 13.05 15.46
CA ILE A 384 19.65 13.53 15.62
C ILE A 384 20.00 14.56 14.54
N PHE A 385 19.64 14.30 13.29
CA PHE A 385 19.90 15.23 12.20
C PHE A 385 19.21 16.60 12.41
N ILE A 386 17.94 16.58 12.83
CA ILE A 386 17.18 17.80 13.10
C ILE A 386 17.79 18.59 14.28
N ALA A 387 18.15 17.90 15.35
CA ALA A 387 18.81 18.50 16.51
C ALA A 387 20.15 19.13 16.15
N TYR A 388 20.96 18.42 15.35
CA TYR A 388 22.26 18.93 14.87
C TYR A 388 22.10 20.20 14.01
N ARG A 389 21.15 20.22 13.08
CA ARG A 389 20.87 21.37 12.21
C ARG A 389 20.37 22.57 13.01
N ARG A 390 19.54 22.36 14.03
CA ARG A 390 19.07 23.41 14.91
C ARG A 390 20.21 24.06 15.72
N ASN A 391 21.15 23.25 16.21
CA ASN A 391 22.31 23.74 16.95
C ASN A 391 23.26 24.56 16.06
N LEU A 392 23.43 24.20 14.77
CA LEU A 392 24.24 24.96 13.82
C LEU A 392 23.65 26.36 13.51
N LEU A 393 22.31 26.46 13.53
CA LEU A 393 21.61 27.73 13.30
C LEU A 393 21.48 28.61 14.56
N SER A 394 21.70 28.01 15.74
CA SER A 394 21.65 28.71 17.04
C SER A 394 23.01 29.14 17.57
N CYS A 395 24.14 28.79 16.91
CA CYS A 395 25.43 29.40 17.22
C CYS A 395 25.45 30.83 16.70
N PRO A 396 25.57 31.85 17.56
CA PRO A 396 25.84 33.21 17.10
C PRO A 396 27.17 33.19 16.36
N ALA A 397 27.18 33.80 15.16
CA ALA A 397 28.42 34.05 14.45
C ALA A 397 29.35 34.81 15.40
N ALA A 398 30.48 34.14 15.78
CA ALA A 398 31.55 34.76 16.54
C ALA A 398 32.36 35.72 15.67
#